data_030219fbb3f1a4cd1c6dd36e6b43a434
#
_entry.id   030219fbb3f1a4cd1c6dd36e6b43a434
#
_cell.length_a   1.000
_cell.length_b   1.000
_cell.length_c   1.000
_cell.angle_alpha   90.00
_cell.angle_beta   90.00
_cell.angle_gamma   90.00
#
_symmetry.space_group_name_H-M   'P 1'
#
loop_
_entity.id
_entity.type
_entity.pdbx_description
1 polymer ?
#
loop_
_entity_poly.entity_id
_entity_poly.type
_entity_poly.pdbx_seq_one_letter_code
_entity_poly.pdbx_strand_id
1 'polypeptide(L)'
;MDDIKKIAVICGGSSPEREISLQSGNGVGSALIELGFQTSIIDFQDLNDLSILKNYDLVFIALHGFEGEGGDLQESLDSLGIKYTGSNAVGCKNTWNKVKCKNILFQNDVSSPKAVVSSSLDNEDFNPFTEFEKEFGYKKNLFMKPSEDGSSIDIYKISNNDEFISARMSCIN
;
A
#
# COMPACT_ATOMS: atom_id res chain seq x y z
N MET A 1 17.64 -18.90 -18.08
CA MET A 1 16.83 -18.58 -16.88
C MET A 1 17.50 -19.29 -15.75
N ASP A 2 17.96 -18.55 -14.74
CA ASP A 2 18.49 -19.19 -13.53
C ASP A 2 17.36 -20.03 -12.93
N ASP A 3 17.71 -21.28 -12.56
CA ASP A 3 16.77 -22.27 -12.09
C ASP A 3 16.37 -21.90 -10.64
N ILE A 4 15.25 -21.19 -10.46
CA ILE A 4 14.73 -20.81 -9.14
C ILE A 4 14.34 -22.09 -8.41
N LYS A 5 14.98 -22.37 -7.28
CA LYS A 5 14.76 -23.57 -6.46
C LYS A 5 14.37 -23.24 -5.03
N LYS A 6 14.95 -22.17 -4.48
CA LYS A 6 14.80 -21.80 -3.07
C LYS A 6 14.09 -20.46 -2.93
N ILE A 7 12.91 -20.46 -2.32
CA ILE A 7 12.04 -19.29 -2.21
C ILE A 7 11.80 -18.97 -0.75
N ALA A 8 11.97 -17.69 -0.38
CA ALA A 8 11.46 -17.17 0.88
C ALA A 8 10.09 -16.52 0.64
N VAL A 9 9.09 -16.88 1.41
CA VAL A 9 7.79 -16.17 1.48
C VAL A 9 7.81 -15.32 2.72
N ILE A 10 7.87 -14.00 2.58
CA ILE A 10 7.80 -13.07 3.72
C ILE A 10 6.37 -12.59 3.92
N CYS A 11 5.87 -12.69 5.14
CA CYS A 11 4.49 -12.38 5.51
C CYS A 11 4.40 -11.84 6.95
N GLY A 12 3.22 -11.58 7.46
CA GLY A 12 3.01 -11.06 8.81
C GLY A 12 3.24 -9.55 8.87
N GLY A 13 4.34 -9.13 9.49
CA GLY A 13 4.63 -7.72 9.70
C GLY A 13 3.84 -7.10 10.85
N SER A 14 3.88 -5.76 10.99
CA SER A 14 3.27 -5.02 12.10
C SER A 14 1.98 -4.28 11.73
N SER A 15 1.56 -4.33 10.45
CA SER A 15 0.38 -3.62 9.96
C SER A 15 -0.92 -4.20 10.55
N PRO A 16 -2.02 -3.44 10.56
CA PRO A 16 -3.35 -3.96 10.93
C PRO A 16 -3.80 -5.16 10.09
N GLU A 17 -3.17 -5.40 8.93
CA GLU A 17 -3.47 -6.50 8.02
C GLU A 17 -2.61 -7.75 8.29
N ARG A 18 -1.87 -7.79 9.41
CA ARG A 18 -0.96 -8.89 9.77
C ARG A 18 -1.58 -10.28 9.60
N GLU A 19 -2.77 -10.51 10.13
CA GLU A 19 -3.42 -11.82 10.08
C GLU A 19 -3.75 -12.26 8.65
N ILE A 20 -4.15 -11.32 7.79
CA ILE A 20 -4.41 -11.57 6.37
C ILE A 20 -3.11 -11.90 5.64
N SER A 21 -2.04 -11.17 5.99
CA SER A 21 -0.70 -11.41 5.45
C SER A 21 -0.17 -12.80 5.83
N LEU A 22 -0.34 -13.22 7.09
CA LEU A 22 0.03 -14.57 7.54
C LEU A 22 -0.76 -15.66 6.80
N GLN A 23 -2.06 -15.47 6.60
CA GLN A 23 -2.89 -16.42 5.83
C GLN A 23 -2.43 -16.50 4.38
N SER A 24 -2.18 -15.36 3.74
CA SER A 24 -1.67 -15.28 2.36
C SER A 24 -0.31 -15.97 2.23
N GLY A 25 0.61 -15.68 3.14
CA GLY A 25 1.94 -16.26 3.16
C GLY A 25 1.93 -17.78 3.34
N ASN A 26 1.09 -18.29 4.24
CA ASN A 26 0.92 -19.73 4.44
C ASN A 26 0.31 -20.41 3.20
N GLY A 27 -0.71 -19.80 2.57
CA GLY A 27 -1.31 -20.32 1.35
C GLY A 27 -0.32 -20.40 0.19
N VAL A 28 0.42 -19.31 -0.05
CA VAL A 28 1.48 -19.28 -1.07
C VAL A 28 2.59 -20.26 -0.77
N GLY A 29 3.08 -20.30 0.48
CA GLY A 29 4.14 -21.20 0.89
C GLY A 29 3.77 -22.66 0.69
N SER A 30 2.55 -23.08 1.06
CA SER A 30 2.05 -24.42 0.84
C SER A 30 2.00 -24.79 -0.64
N ALA A 31 1.47 -23.89 -1.48
CA ALA A 31 1.40 -24.12 -2.91
C ALA A 31 2.81 -24.26 -3.57
N LEU A 32 3.76 -23.44 -3.14
CA LEU A 32 5.14 -23.54 -3.62
C LEU A 32 5.82 -24.86 -3.21
N ILE A 33 5.56 -25.35 -1.99
CA ILE A 33 6.06 -26.63 -1.51
C ILE A 33 5.46 -27.79 -2.34
N GLU A 34 4.14 -27.74 -2.60
CA GLU A 34 3.46 -28.74 -3.46
C GLU A 34 4.01 -28.77 -4.88
N LEU A 35 4.48 -27.62 -5.40
CA LEU A 35 5.13 -27.49 -6.70
C LEU A 35 6.60 -27.94 -6.69
N GLY A 36 7.14 -28.36 -5.54
CA GLY A 36 8.48 -28.89 -5.41
C GLY A 36 9.59 -27.85 -5.14
N PHE A 37 9.23 -26.59 -4.83
CA PHE A 37 10.22 -25.58 -4.44
C PHE A 37 10.66 -25.76 -2.98
N GLN A 38 11.93 -25.49 -2.71
CA GLN A 38 12.43 -25.36 -1.34
C GLN A 38 11.94 -24.03 -0.76
N THR A 39 10.89 -24.06 0.03
CA THR A 39 10.20 -22.84 0.49
C THR A 39 10.33 -22.67 1.99
N SER A 40 10.69 -21.44 2.42
CA SER A 40 10.63 -21.01 3.81
C SER A 40 9.60 -19.91 3.96
N ILE A 41 8.67 -20.06 4.91
CA ILE A 41 7.71 -19.02 5.27
C ILE A 41 8.31 -18.28 6.48
N ILE A 42 8.48 -16.98 6.35
CA ILE A 42 9.18 -16.13 7.31
C ILE A 42 8.26 -14.99 7.74
N ASP A 43 8.00 -14.89 9.04
CA ASP A 43 7.34 -13.73 9.59
C ASP A 43 8.29 -12.53 9.54
N PHE A 44 7.85 -11.43 8.94
CA PHE A 44 8.67 -10.24 8.77
C PHE A 44 9.06 -9.59 10.11
N GLN A 45 8.26 -9.78 11.17
CA GLN A 45 8.62 -9.31 12.51
C GLN A 45 9.84 -10.03 13.10
N ASP A 46 10.09 -11.26 12.69
CA ASP A 46 11.23 -12.05 13.16
C ASP A 46 12.50 -11.79 12.33
N LEU A 47 12.37 -11.04 11.24
CA LEU A 47 13.45 -10.78 10.29
C LEU A 47 14.25 -9.53 10.67
N ASN A 48 15.24 -9.69 11.55
CA ASN A 48 16.08 -8.58 12.00
C ASN A 48 17.16 -8.14 11.00
N ASP A 49 17.48 -8.98 10.01
CA ASP A 49 18.49 -8.71 8.98
C ASP A 49 18.04 -9.23 7.62
N LEU A 50 17.74 -8.29 6.71
CA LEU A 50 17.33 -8.61 5.36
C LEU A 50 18.39 -9.35 4.55
N SER A 51 19.67 -9.26 4.92
CA SER A 51 20.76 -9.93 4.21
C SER A 51 20.63 -11.46 4.24
N ILE A 52 19.91 -12.03 5.19
CA ILE A 52 19.59 -13.46 5.26
C ILE A 52 18.84 -13.93 4.00
N LEU A 53 18.05 -13.06 3.39
CA LEU A 53 17.29 -13.33 2.19
C LEU A 53 18.18 -13.57 0.95
N LYS A 54 19.46 -13.22 0.98
CA LYS A 54 20.44 -13.57 -0.06
C LYS A 54 20.67 -15.09 -0.21
N ASN A 55 20.26 -15.87 0.77
CA ASN A 55 20.32 -17.33 0.73
C ASN A 55 19.18 -17.95 -0.11
N TYR A 56 18.30 -17.14 -0.70
CA TYR A 56 17.18 -17.56 -1.53
C TYR A 56 17.34 -17.03 -2.95
N ASP A 57 16.80 -17.76 -3.92
CA ASP A 57 16.82 -17.37 -5.33
C ASP A 57 15.78 -16.30 -5.64
N LEU A 58 14.67 -16.29 -4.83
CA LEU A 58 13.56 -15.37 -4.97
C LEU A 58 12.89 -15.13 -3.60
N VAL A 59 12.47 -13.90 -3.36
CA VAL A 59 11.60 -13.52 -2.24
C VAL A 59 10.20 -13.30 -2.77
N PHE A 60 9.21 -14.03 -2.22
CA PHE A 60 7.80 -13.76 -2.45
C PHE A 60 7.29 -12.83 -1.34
N ILE A 61 6.86 -11.62 -1.71
CA ILE A 61 6.32 -10.64 -0.78
C ILE A 61 4.83 -10.90 -0.64
N ALA A 62 4.41 -11.43 0.52
CA ALA A 62 3.01 -11.61 0.93
C ALA A 62 2.61 -10.65 2.05
N LEU A 63 3.40 -9.60 2.26
CA LEU A 63 3.09 -8.51 3.18
C LEU A 63 2.00 -7.61 2.62
N HIS A 64 1.20 -7.05 3.51
CA HIS A 64 0.19 -6.04 3.22
C HIS A 64 0.47 -4.73 3.95
N GLY A 65 -0.12 -3.65 3.46
CA GLY A 65 0.07 -2.31 4.00
C GLY A 65 1.46 -1.72 3.69
N PHE A 66 1.85 -0.70 4.45
CA PHE A 66 3.07 0.07 4.16
C PHE A 66 4.33 -0.79 4.04
N GLU A 67 4.50 -1.78 4.92
CA GLU A 67 5.69 -2.66 4.91
C GLU A 67 5.84 -3.44 3.60
N GLY A 68 4.72 -3.89 3.00
CA GLY A 68 4.73 -4.64 1.73
C GLY A 68 4.56 -3.79 0.49
N GLU A 69 3.89 -2.63 0.60
CA GLU A 69 3.38 -1.85 -0.52
C GLU A 69 3.97 -0.43 -0.61
N GLY A 70 4.60 0.07 0.46
CA GLY A 70 5.15 1.42 0.54
C GLY A 70 6.41 1.67 -0.29
N GLY A 71 7.17 0.63 -0.60
CA GLY A 71 8.35 0.70 -1.45
C GLY A 71 9.70 0.68 -0.72
N ASP A 72 9.74 0.86 0.59
CA ASP A 72 11.00 0.89 1.35
C ASP A 72 11.64 -0.50 1.49
N LEU A 73 10.81 -1.54 1.64
CA LEU A 73 11.27 -2.92 1.59
C LEU A 73 11.87 -3.25 0.23
N GLN A 74 11.19 -2.89 -0.86
CA GLN A 74 11.65 -3.13 -2.23
C GLN A 74 12.98 -2.42 -2.49
N GLU A 75 13.14 -1.15 -2.04
CA GLU A 75 14.40 -0.41 -2.15
C GLU A 75 15.53 -1.10 -1.38
N SER A 76 15.24 -1.64 -0.21
CA SER A 76 16.21 -2.39 0.60
C SER A 76 16.62 -3.69 -0.09
N LEU A 77 15.66 -4.43 -0.67
CA LEU A 77 15.92 -5.66 -1.42
C LEU A 77 16.73 -5.37 -2.70
N ASP A 78 16.38 -4.30 -3.44
CA ASP A 78 17.12 -3.83 -4.61
C ASP A 78 18.58 -3.51 -4.25
N SER A 79 18.81 -2.79 -3.15
CA SER A 79 20.16 -2.44 -2.65
C SER A 79 20.99 -3.66 -2.29
N LEU A 80 20.35 -4.74 -1.86
CA LEU A 80 21.00 -6.02 -1.53
C LEU A 80 21.15 -6.94 -2.74
N GLY A 81 20.60 -6.59 -3.90
CA GLY A 81 20.59 -7.41 -5.11
C GLY A 81 19.68 -8.64 -5.01
N ILE A 82 18.66 -8.59 -4.16
CA ILE A 82 17.72 -9.69 -3.92
C ILE A 82 16.55 -9.59 -4.90
N LYS A 83 16.27 -10.69 -5.61
CA LYS A 83 15.10 -10.78 -6.50
C LYS A 83 13.82 -10.98 -5.69
N TYR A 84 12.75 -10.28 -6.04
CA TYR A 84 11.45 -10.39 -5.35
C TYR A 84 10.29 -10.32 -6.33
N THR A 85 9.09 -10.69 -5.85
CA THR A 85 7.83 -10.60 -6.61
C THR A 85 7.16 -9.24 -6.40
N GLY A 86 6.45 -8.76 -7.43
CA GLY A 86 5.68 -7.52 -7.36
C GLY A 86 6.34 -6.34 -8.05
N SER A 87 5.85 -5.14 -7.75
CA SER A 87 6.36 -3.89 -8.32
C SER A 87 7.69 -3.50 -7.66
N ASN A 88 8.52 -2.78 -8.39
CA ASN A 88 9.76 -2.21 -7.83
C ASN A 88 9.47 -1.05 -6.87
N ALA A 89 10.49 -0.60 -6.13
CA ALA A 89 10.38 0.45 -5.12
C ALA A 89 9.73 1.73 -5.66
N VAL A 90 10.09 2.16 -6.87
CA VAL A 90 9.53 3.37 -7.49
C VAL A 90 8.04 3.19 -7.80
N GLY A 91 7.64 2.04 -8.33
CA GLY A 91 6.24 1.70 -8.58
C GLY A 91 5.41 1.72 -7.30
N CYS A 92 5.90 1.05 -6.25
CA CYS A 92 5.26 1.04 -4.94
C CYS A 92 5.09 2.45 -4.36
N LYS A 93 6.17 3.23 -4.26
CA LYS A 93 6.16 4.62 -3.74
C LYS A 93 5.24 5.56 -4.53
N ASN A 94 5.10 5.33 -5.84
CA ASN A 94 4.23 6.12 -6.69
C ASN A 94 2.74 5.78 -6.52
N THR A 95 2.42 4.54 -6.20
CA THR A 95 1.02 4.07 -6.07
C THR A 95 0.51 4.13 -4.64
N TRP A 96 1.38 4.02 -3.65
CA TRP A 96 1.03 4.11 -2.22
C TRP A 96 0.37 5.45 -1.88
N ASN A 97 0.98 6.55 -2.32
CA ASN A 97 0.42 7.89 -2.13
C ASN A 97 -0.60 8.22 -3.23
N LYS A 98 -1.88 8.31 -2.86
CA LYS A 98 -2.99 8.54 -3.79
C LYS A 98 -2.90 9.86 -4.54
N VAL A 99 -2.35 10.91 -3.91
CA VAL A 99 -2.16 12.22 -4.55
C VAL A 99 -1.07 12.12 -5.62
N LYS A 100 0.06 11.51 -5.28
CA LYS A 100 1.17 11.29 -6.21
C LYS A 100 0.73 10.41 -7.38
N CYS A 101 0.01 9.32 -7.10
CA CYS A 101 -0.54 8.43 -8.12
C CYS A 101 -1.45 9.20 -9.09
N LYS A 102 -2.39 10.01 -8.59
CA LYS A 102 -3.28 10.83 -9.42
C LYS A 102 -2.52 11.81 -10.31
N ASN A 103 -1.48 12.45 -9.79
CA ASN A 103 -0.65 13.37 -10.57
C ASN A 103 0.07 12.64 -11.72
N ILE A 104 0.60 11.44 -11.47
CA ILE A 104 1.24 10.61 -12.50
C ILE A 104 0.20 10.18 -13.55
N LEU A 105 -0.98 9.75 -13.15
CA LEU A 105 -2.06 9.38 -14.06
C LEU A 105 -2.46 10.57 -14.95
N PHE A 106 -2.61 11.75 -14.36
CA PHE A 106 -2.94 12.97 -15.08
C PHE A 106 -1.87 13.34 -16.12
N GLN A 107 -0.59 13.26 -15.74
CA GLN A 107 0.55 13.56 -16.64
C GLN A 107 0.65 12.57 -17.82
N ASN A 108 0.03 11.41 -17.72
CA ASN A 108 0.04 10.37 -18.74
C ASN A 108 -1.34 10.19 -19.42
N ASP A 109 -2.23 11.16 -19.31
CA ASP A 109 -3.58 11.17 -19.90
C ASP A 109 -4.44 9.95 -19.48
N VAL A 110 -4.18 9.38 -18.31
CA VAL A 110 -4.98 8.29 -17.75
C VAL A 110 -6.09 8.86 -16.88
N SER A 111 -7.33 8.52 -17.22
CA SER A 111 -8.51 8.99 -16.48
C SER A 111 -8.51 8.52 -15.02
N SER A 112 -8.74 9.44 -14.10
CA SER A 112 -8.89 9.18 -12.67
C SER A 112 -10.02 10.04 -12.10
N PRO A 113 -10.76 9.58 -11.08
CA PRO A 113 -11.78 10.40 -10.41
C PRO A 113 -11.18 11.71 -9.92
N LYS A 114 -11.93 12.80 -10.07
CA LYS A 114 -11.55 14.14 -9.56
C LYS A 114 -11.36 14.10 -8.04
N ALA A 115 -10.45 14.90 -7.52
CA ALA A 115 -10.18 14.99 -6.09
C ALA A 115 -9.70 16.39 -5.71
N VAL A 116 -10.05 16.80 -4.51
CA VAL A 116 -9.45 17.94 -3.80
C VAL A 116 -8.65 17.40 -2.62
N VAL A 117 -7.60 18.09 -2.24
CA VAL A 117 -6.65 17.63 -1.22
C VAL A 117 -6.59 18.66 -0.10
N SER A 118 -6.78 18.23 1.16
CA SER A 118 -6.42 19.02 2.31
C SER A 118 -4.94 18.80 2.64
N SER A 119 -4.24 19.87 2.95
CA SER A 119 -2.82 19.79 3.37
C SER A 119 -2.65 19.27 4.80
N SER A 120 -3.71 19.33 5.62
CA SER A 120 -3.70 18.91 7.01
C SER A 120 -5.12 18.55 7.46
N LEU A 121 -5.24 17.58 8.36
CA LEU A 121 -6.48 17.29 9.08
C LEU A 121 -6.88 18.44 10.01
N ASP A 122 -5.93 19.25 10.49
CA ASP A 122 -6.17 20.39 11.39
C ASP A 122 -6.65 21.66 10.68
N ASN A 123 -6.74 21.64 9.35
CA ASN A 123 -7.22 22.78 8.59
C ASN A 123 -8.75 22.93 8.73
N GLU A 124 -9.18 23.70 9.73
CA GLU A 124 -10.60 23.94 10.04
C GLU A 124 -11.35 24.71 8.94
N ASP A 125 -10.64 25.53 8.17
CA ASP A 125 -11.21 26.32 7.07
C ASP A 125 -11.44 25.51 5.79
N PHE A 126 -10.90 24.29 5.71
CA PHE A 126 -11.04 23.44 4.53
C PHE A 126 -12.44 22.82 4.45
N ASN A 127 -13.17 23.19 3.41
CA ASN A 127 -14.44 22.56 3.05
C ASN A 127 -14.32 21.87 1.70
N PRO A 128 -14.31 20.51 1.66
CA PRO A 128 -14.07 19.76 0.44
C PRO A 128 -15.15 19.99 -0.63
N PHE A 129 -16.37 20.28 -0.25
CA PHE A 129 -17.48 20.53 -1.19
C PHE A 129 -17.33 21.87 -1.89
N THR A 130 -16.92 22.90 -1.14
CA THR A 130 -16.67 24.24 -1.68
C THR A 130 -15.46 24.22 -2.60
N GLU A 131 -14.38 23.57 -2.19
CA GLU A 131 -13.17 23.46 -3.03
C GLU A 131 -13.44 22.62 -4.29
N PHE A 132 -14.20 21.52 -4.18
CA PHE A 132 -14.56 20.70 -5.32
C PHE A 132 -15.45 21.46 -6.31
N GLU A 133 -16.47 22.18 -5.83
CA GLU A 133 -17.33 23.00 -6.68
C GLU A 133 -16.56 24.13 -7.37
N LYS A 134 -15.66 24.79 -6.65
CA LYS A 134 -14.81 25.85 -7.19
C LYS A 134 -13.88 25.36 -8.29
N GLU A 135 -13.29 24.18 -8.11
CA GLU A 135 -12.32 23.63 -9.05
C GLU A 135 -12.99 22.96 -10.27
N PHE A 136 -14.11 22.26 -10.07
CA PHE A 136 -14.72 21.44 -11.12
C PHE A 136 -16.08 21.94 -11.61
N GLY A 137 -16.70 22.95 -10.96
CA GLY A 137 -17.91 23.59 -11.40
C GLY A 137 -19.22 22.81 -11.14
N TYR A 138 -19.19 21.74 -10.34
CA TYR A 138 -20.39 20.97 -9.98
C TYR A 138 -20.30 20.37 -8.58
N LYS A 139 -21.47 20.09 -7.99
CA LYS A 139 -21.60 19.45 -6.67
C LYS A 139 -21.73 17.95 -6.78
N LYS A 140 -21.12 17.23 -5.85
CA LYS A 140 -21.18 15.76 -5.80
C LYS A 140 -20.96 15.25 -4.38
N ASN A 141 -21.44 14.03 -4.09
CA ASN A 141 -21.00 13.29 -2.92
C ASN A 141 -19.53 12.89 -3.11
N LEU A 142 -18.76 12.97 -2.04
CA LEU A 142 -17.33 12.72 -2.05
C LEU A 142 -16.99 11.49 -1.20
N PHE A 143 -15.79 10.97 -1.40
CA PHE A 143 -15.16 10.01 -0.51
C PHE A 143 -13.91 10.65 0.09
N MET A 144 -13.92 10.86 1.41
CA MET A 144 -12.74 11.22 2.16
C MET A 144 -11.87 9.98 2.33
N LYS A 145 -10.57 10.13 2.11
CA LYS A 145 -9.58 9.02 2.22
C LYS A 145 -8.25 9.59 2.69
N PRO A 146 -7.46 8.84 3.47
CA PRO A 146 -6.05 9.16 3.69
C PRO A 146 -5.29 9.20 2.36
N SER A 147 -4.30 10.08 2.25
CA SER A 147 -3.42 10.10 1.07
C SER A 147 -2.60 8.82 0.94
N GLU A 148 -2.20 8.26 2.06
CA GLU A 148 -1.47 7.01 2.20
C GLU A 148 -2.28 6.09 3.11
N ASP A 149 -2.52 4.92 2.73
CA ASP A 149 -3.11 3.78 3.41
C ASP A 149 -3.80 2.83 2.41
N GLY A 150 -4.20 1.64 2.87
CA GLY A 150 -4.84 0.59 2.08
C GLY A 150 -6.13 0.06 2.71
N SER A 151 -6.63 -1.05 2.18
CA SER A 151 -7.71 -1.89 2.73
C SER A 151 -8.99 -1.19 3.16
N SER A 152 -9.28 -0.03 2.58
CA SER A 152 -10.47 0.78 2.92
C SER A 152 -10.49 1.31 4.36
N ILE A 153 -9.34 1.34 5.03
CA ILE A 153 -9.20 1.97 6.34
C ILE A 153 -9.42 3.47 6.17
N ASP A 154 -10.16 4.07 7.09
CA ASP A 154 -10.47 5.50 7.14
C ASP A 154 -11.06 6.08 5.83
N ILE A 155 -11.88 5.28 5.14
CA ILE A 155 -12.64 5.74 3.98
C ILE A 155 -14.06 6.07 4.41
N TYR A 156 -14.44 7.34 4.22
CA TYR A 156 -15.76 7.85 4.58
C TYR A 156 -16.48 8.41 3.34
N LYS A 157 -17.71 7.93 3.09
CA LYS A 157 -18.61 8.60 2.15
C LYS A 157 -19.20 9.82 2.83
N ILE A 158 -19.05 10.99 2.22
CA ILE A 158 -19.52 12.27 2.74
C ILE A 158 -20.42 12.97 1.72
N SER A 159 -21.52 13.50 2.19
CA SER A 159 -22.54 14.18 1.38
C SER A 159 -22.72 15.66 1.75
N ASN A 160 -22.18 16.06 2.89
CA ASN A 160 -22.23 17.43 3.42
C ASN A 160 -21.05 17.70 4.35
N ASN A 161 -20.92 18.97 4.77
CA ASN A 161 -19.79 19.41 5.59
C ASN A 161 -19.80 18.82 7.01
N ASP A 162 -20.99 18.57 7.59
CA ASP A 162 -21.09 17.99 8.94
C ASP A 162 -20.58 16.53 8.95
N GLU A 163 -20.91 15.76 7.91
CA GLU A 163 -20.36 14.41 7.72
C GLU A 163 -18.83 14.43 7.49
N PHE A 164 -18.32 15.43 6.76
CA PHE A 164 -16.88 15.62 6.60
C PHE A 164 -16.20 15.91 7.94
N ILE A 165 -16.74 16.83 8.75
CA ILE A 165 -16.18 17.17 10.06
C ILE A 165 -16.18 15.93 10.97
N SER A 166 -17.26 15.17 10.99
CA SER A 166 -17.36 13.93 11.78
C SER A 166 -16.34 12.90 11.35
N ALA A 167 -16.17 12.67 10.03
CA ALA A 167 -15.18 11.76 9.49
C ALA A 167 -13.75 12.21 9.82
N ARG A 168 -13.46 13.51 9.69
CA ARG A 168 -12.17 14.10 10.04
C ARG A 168 -11.81 13.87 11.50
N MET A 169 -12.75 14.09 12.41
CA MET A 169 -12.54 13.84 13.85
C MET A 169 -12.27 12.38 14.15
N SER A 170 -12.86 11.45 13.41
CA SER A 170 -12.59 10.01 13.55
C SER A 170 -11.19 9.62 13.14
N CYS A 171 -10.56 10.34 12.20
CA CYS A 171 -9.17 10.11 11.78
C CYS A 171 -8.11 10.70 12.73
N ILE A 172 -8.51 11.66 13.62
CA ILE A 172 -7.58 12.32 14.55
C ILE A 172 -7.47 11.57 15.88
N ASN A 173 -8.45 10.75 16.25
CA ASN A 173 -8.51 9.97 17.48
C ASN A 173 -7.98 8.54 17.28
#